data_e306e4c65f56d3c9f219ab3e5252d459
#
_entry.id   e306e4c65f56d3c9f219ab3e5252d459
#
_cell.length_a   1.000
_cell.length_b   1.000
_cell.length_c   1.000
_cell.angle_alpha   90.00
_cell.angle_beta   90.00
_cell.angle_gamma   90.00
#
_symmetry.space_group_name_H-M   'P 1'
#
loop_
_entity.id
_entity.type
_entity.pdbx_description
1 polymer ?
#
loop_
_entity_poly.entity_id
_entity_poly.type
_entity_poly.pdbx_seq_one_letter_code
_entity_poly.pdbx_strand_id
1 'polypeptide(L)'
;LGVNSAEEQKVVWLRQLLAWHSDVEPPRAPGVEDDLIYALTPMGRVVELAANSTPVDFAYMVHTQLGHRCRGAKVNGAIVPLTHKLKTGDTVEIIAAKSGGPSQDWMNPELGFAAMARTRGKVRTWFNQLHLQEQIARGRDELDTELARLGKSTYNLESLAKTLGFESVDDLCLTIAKDEISNRAIEAVVVPQTQKKAADEPVIPVKPAQPRAHHDNGQILVAGVGSLLTQLAKCCHPVPPDEIVGFVTRGRGVSIHRTDCV
;
A
#
# COMPACT_ATOMS: atom_id res chain seq x y z
N LEU A 1 -33.14 52.04 5.04
CA LEU A 1 -33.13 50.82 5.84
C LEU A 1 -33.38 49.65 4.90
N GLY A 2 -32.35 49.24 4.16
CA GLY A 2 -32.39 48.10 3.25
C GLY A 2 -31.99 46.83 4.01
N VAL A 3 -32.95 46.04 4.43
CA VAL A 3 -32.73 44.70 4.90
C VAL A 3 -32.39 43.86 3.66
N ASN A 4 -31.28 43.11 3.71
CA ASN A 4 -30.73 42.36 2.59
C ASN A 4 -31.77 41.38 2.00
N SER A 5 -32.30 41.68 0.84
CA SER A 5 -33.26 40.83 0.10
C SER A 5 -32.74 39.41 -0.14
N ALA A 6 -31.42 39.21 -0.12
CA ALA A 6 -30.78 37.92 -0.24
C ALA A 6 -30.94 37.05 1.01
N GLU A 7 -31.02 37.65 2.21
CA GLU A 7 -31.25 36.90 3.45
C GLU A 7 -32.72 36.51 3.60
N GLU A 8 -33.63 37.38 3.22
CA GLU A 8 -35.06 37.04 3.19
C GLU A 8 -35.37 35.93 2.17
N GLN A 9 -34.75 35.97 1.00
CA GLN A 9 -34.88 34.89 0.02
C GLN A 9 -34.34 33.56 0.52
N LYS A 10 -33.23 33.57 1.27
CA LYS A 10 -32.67 32.35 1.91
C LYS A 10 -33.61 31.77 2.96
N VAL A 11 -34.23 32.63 3.78
CA VAL A 11 -35.17 32.20 4.82
C VAL A 11 -36.46 31.66 4.20
N VAL A 12 -36.97 32.28 3.14
CA VAL A 12 -38.16 31.81 2.41
C VAL A 12 -37.88 30.46 1.75
N TRP A 13 -36.72 30.32 1.11
CA TRP A 13 -36.31 29.07 0.48
C TRP A 13 -36.08 27.94 1.48
N LEU A 14 -35.45 28.22 2.62
CA LEU A 14 -35.30 27.27 3.73
C LEU A 14 -36.66 26.83 4.31
N ARG A 15 -37.60 27.75 4.46
CA ARG A 15 -38.99 27.43 4.88
C ARG A 15 -39.71 26.56 3.85
N GLN A 16 -39.53 26.83 2.57
CA GLN A 16 -40.11 26.03 1.49
C GLN A 16 -39.50 24.62 1.44
N LEU A 17 -38.19 24.50 1.68
CA LEU A 17 -37.50 23.23 1.71
C LEU A 17 -37.88 22.39 2.94
N LEU A 18 -38.03 23.04 4.11
CA LEU A 18 -38.52 22.40 5.33
C LEU A 18 -40.01 21.99 5.20
N ALA A 19 -40.85 22.80 4.55
CA ALA A 19 -42.23 22.44 4.27
C ALA A 19 -42.35 21.26 3.28
N TRP A 20 -41.48 21.21 2.27
CA TRP A 20 -41.46 20.12 1.30
C TRP A 20 -40.97 18.81 1.94
N HIS A 21 -40.06 18.88 2.93
CA HIS A 21 -39.60 17.73 3.68
C HIS A 21 -40.68 17.16 4.63
N SER A 22 -41.57 18.03 5.16
CA SER A 22 -42.67 17.60 6.03
C SER A 22 -43.82 16.92 5.28
N ASP A 23 -43.99 17.21 3.97
CA ASP A 23 -45.07 16.64 3.15
C ASP A 23 -44.72 15.29 2.47
N VAL A 24 -43.50 14.85 2.51
CA VAL A 24 -43.02 13.65 1.79
C VAL A 24 -42.57 12.51 2.73
N GLU A 25 -42.62 12.67 4.05
CA GLU A 25 -42.19 11.58 4.95
C GLU A 25 -43.23 10.47 5.10
N PRO A 26 -42.85 9.19 4.79
CA PRO A 26 -43.56 8.04 5.32
C PRO A 26 -43.42 8.02 6.86
N PRO A 27 -44.43 7.51 7.61
CA PRO A 27 -44.38 7.53 9.10
C PRO A 27 -43.12 6.83 9.61
N ARG A 28 -42.19 7.65 10.11
CA ARG A 28 -40.99 7.16 10.79
C ARG A 28 -41.33 6.55 12.14
N ALA A 29 -40.70 5.43 12.45
CA ALA A 29 -40.78 4.83 13.78
C ALA A 29 -40.32 5.85 14.84
N PRO A 30 -41.05 5.99 15.96
CA PRO A 30 -40.69 6.94 17.02
C PRO A 30 -39.37 6.52 17.66
N GLY A 31 -38.32 7.38 17.57
CA GLY A 31 -37.02 7.15 18.23
C GLY A 31 -35.78 7.38 17.38
N VAL A 32 -35.88 7.71 16.09
CA VAL A 32 -34.74 8.14 15.30
C VAL A 32 -34.73 9.68 15.29
N GLU A 33 -33.96 10.27 16.20
CA GLU A 33 -33.61 11.69 16.14
C GLU A 33 -32.99 11.99 14.76
N ASP A 34 -33.34 13.12 14.17
CA ASP A 34 -32.78 13.56 12.86
C ASP A 34 -31.27 13.76 12.98
N ASP A 35 -30.52 12.69 12.74
CA ASP A 35 -29.07 12.70 12.75
C ASP A 35 -28.45 13.43 11.52
N LEU A 36 -29.27 14.24 10.81
CA LEU A 36 -28.86 14.95 9.60
C LEU A 36 -28.86 16.46 9.83
N ILE A 37 -27.85 17.11 9.30
CA ILE A 37 -27.73 18.58 9.24
C ILE A 37 -27.58 19.03 7.79
N TYR A 38 -28.02 20.24 7.51
CA TYR A 38 -28.00 20.88 6.20
C TYR A 38 -27.12 22.13 6.26
N ALA A 39 -25.95 22.08 5.66
CA ALA A 39 -25.04 23.21 5.54
C ALA A 39 -25.04 23.78 4.12
N LEU A 40 -24.67 25.03 3.96
CA LEU A 40 -24.71 25.76 2.71
C LEU A 40 -23.29 26.05 2.20
N THR A 41 -23.08 25.94 0.91
CA THR A 41 -21.91 26.55 0.27
C THR A 41 -22.12 28.07 0.14
N PRO A 42 -21.04 28.87 -0.07
CA PRO A 42 -21.18 30.32 -0.33
C PRO A 42 -22.08 30.67 -1.54
N MET A 43 -22.21 29.71 -2.46
CA MET A 43 -23.11 29.86 -3.64
C MET A 43 -24.56 29.44 -3.36
N GLY A 44 -24.90 29.11 -2.11
CA GLY A 44 -26.25 28.72 -1.71
C GLY A 44 -26.61 27.26 -1.98
N ARG A 45 -25.68 26.42 -2.40
CA ARG A 45 -25.94 24.98 -2.57
C ARG A 45 -26.02 24.30 -1.21
N VAL A 46 -27.07 23.55 -0.96
CA VAL A 46 -27.26 22.75 0.26
C VAL A 46 -26.47 21.45 0.19
N VAL A 47 -25.83 21.11 1.29
CA VAL A 47 -25.10 19.89 1.49
C VAL A 47 -25.65 19.19 2.73
N GLU A 48 -26.14 17.99 2.55
CA GLU A 48 -26.62 17.11 3.61
C GLU A 48 -25.45 16.40 4.29
N LEU A 49 -25.42 16.37 5.60
CA LEU A 49 -24.37 15.80 6.43
C LEU A 49 -24.98 15.08 7.65
N ALA A 50 -24.27 14.12 8.20
CA ALA A 50 -24.62 13.54 9.49
C ALA A 50 -24.45 14.57 10.61
N ALA A 51 -25.19 14.44 11.70
CA ALA A 51 -25.01 15.23 12.90
C ALA A 51 -23.56 15.16 13.39
N ASN A 52 -23.08 16.25 13.99
CA ASN A 52 -21.69 16.40 14.44
C ASN A 52 -20.61 16.39 13.33
N SER A 53 -20.99 16.50 12.06
CA SER A 53 -20.07 16.64 10.94
C SER A 53 -19.22 17.91 11.07
N THR A 54 -18.05 17.86 10.47
CA THR A 54 -17.02 18.90 10.53
C THR A 54 -16.84 19.56 9.16
N PRO A 55 -16.11 20.69 9.07
CA PRO A 55 -15.74 21.28 7.79
C PRO A 55 -14.98 20.33 6.86
N VAL A 56 -14.24 19.36 7.41
CA VAL A 56 -13.57 18.32 6.61
C VAL A 56 -14.62 17.42 5.96
N ASP A 57 -15.60 16.94 6.71
CA ASP A 57 -16.71 16.15 6.18
C ASP A 57 -17.46 16.91 5.07
N PHE A 58 -17.76 18.17 5.33
CA PHE A 58 -18.41 19.06 4.35
C PHE A 58 -17.58 19.16 3.06
N ALA A 59 -16.27 19.39 3.15
CA ALA A 59 -15.38 19.49 2.00
C ALA A 59 -15.41 18.20 1.14
N TYR A 60 -15.37 17.03 1.77
CA TYR A 60 -15.47 15.73 1.09
C TYR A 60 -16.85 15.42 0.52
N MET A 61 -17.91 15.98 1.09
CA MET A 61 -19.27 15.85 0.54
C MET A 61 -19.47 16.74 -0.68
N VAL A 62 -18.87 17.93 -0.70
CA VAL A 62 -18.90 18.82 -1.87
C VAL A 62 -18.12 18.19 -3.03
N HIS A 63 -16.87 17.86 -2.80
CA HIS A 63 -16.00 17.20 -3.80
C HIS A 63 -14.78 16.55 -3.13
N THR A 64 -14.42 15.33 -3.56
CA THR A 64 -13.28 14.58 -2.97
C THR A 64 -11.97 15.35 -3.05
N GLN A 65 -11.67 15.99 -4.20
CA GLN A 65 -10.45 16.78 -4.37
C GLN A 65 -10.44 18.06 -3.50
N LEU A 66 -11.59 18.64 -3.22
CA LEU A 66 -11.70 19.76 -2.28
C LEU A 66 -11.37 19.28 -0.86
N GLY A 67 -11.88 18.11 -0.48
CA GLY A 67 -11.53 17.46 0.79
C GLY A 67 -10.05 17.22 0.94
N HIS A 68 -9.39 16.62 -0.07
CA HIS A 68 -7.93 16.37 -0.02
C HIS A 68 -7.10 17.64 0.16
N ARG A 69 -7.53 18.74 -0.41
CA ARG A 69 -6.83 20.03 -0.37
C ARG A 69 -7.28 20.96 0.75
N CYS A 70 -8.24 20.57 1.57
CA CYS A 70 -8.74 21.37 2.69
C CYS A 70 -7.61 21.72 3.67
N ARG A 71 -7.48 23.00 4.03
CA ARG A 71 -6.49 23.51 5.00
C ARG A 71 -7.14 24.35 6.10
N GLY A 72 -8.34 24.82 5.88
CA GLY A 72 -9.09 25.62 6.82
C GLY A 72 -10.53 25.79 6.36
N ALA A 73 -11.35 26.38 7.20
CA ALA A 73 -12.73 26.69 6.88
C ALA A 73 -13.18 27.99 7.54
N LYS A 74 -14.14 28.63 6.89
CA LYS A 74 -14.92 29.70 7.50
C LYS A 74 -16.38 29.24 7.62
N VAL A 75 -16.97 29.47 8.76
CA VAL A 75 -18.38 29.23 9.00
C VAL A 75 -19.04 30.56 9.28
N ASN A 76 -20.07 30.90 8.53
CA ASN A 76 -20.77 32.20 8.59
C ASN A 76 -19.81 33.41 8.52
N GLY A 77 -18.72 33.28 7.72
CA GLY A 77 -17.71 34.32 7.54
C GLY A 77 -16.56 34.30 8.58
N ALA A 78 -16.68 33.57 9.68
CA ALA A 78 -15.67 33.46 10.71
C ALA A 78 -14.76 32.22 10.47
N ILE A 79 -13.44 32.36 10.66
CA ILE A 79 -12.49 31.24 10.59
C ILE A 79 -12.73 30.34 11.82
N VAL A 80 -12.87 29.04 11.57
CA VAL A 80 -13.07 28.02 12.60
C VAL A 80 -12.04 26.88 12.48
N PRO A 81 -11.76 26.18 13.58
CA PRO A 81 -10.94 24.98 13.51
C PRO A 81 -11.63 23.88 12.70
N LEU A 82 -10.86 23.01 12.07
CA LEU A 82 -11.38 21.90 11.25
C LEU A 82 -12.15 20.85 12.07
N THR A 83 -12.07 20.88 13.40
CA THR A 83 -12.81 20.05 14.35
C THR A 83 -14.15 20.66 14.77
N HIS A 84 -14.46 21.87 14.26
CA HIS A 84 -15.73 22.57 14.56
C HIS A 84 -16.93 21.72 14.15
N LYS A 85 -17.96 21.65 14.99
CA LYS A 85 -19.20 20.92 14.69
C LYS A 85 -20.16 21.83 13.96
N LEU A 86 -20.53 21.46 12.72
CA LEU A 86 -21.45 22.20 11.89
C LEU A 86 -22.89 22.02 12.38
N LYS A 87 -23.71 23.03 12.11
CA LYS A 87 -25.13 23.06 12.43
C LYS A 87 -25.95 23.33 11.15
N THR A 88 -27.21 22.95 11.20
CA THR A 88 -28.16 23.28 10.12
C THR A 88 -28.24 24.79 9.91
N GLY A 89 -28.10 25.22 8.66
CA GLY A 89 -28.14 26.64 8.25
C GLY A 89 -26.76 27.30 8.19
N ASP A 90 -25.67 26.62 8.62
CA ASP A 90 -24.32 27.17 8.51
C ASP A 90 -23.89 27.33 7.05
N THR A 91 -23.34 28.50 6.73
CA THR A 91 -22.68 28.75 5.44
C THR A 91 -21.19 28.46 5.60
N VAL A 92 -20.69 27.43 4.88
CA VAL A 92 -19.34 26.92 5.02
C VAL A 92 -18.51 27.22 3.78
N GLU A 93 -17.44 27.98 3.95
CA GLU A 93 -16.42 28.26 2.93
C GLU A 93 -15.14 27.47 3.25
N ILE A 94 -14.71 26.60 2.33
CA ILE A 94 -13.49 25.80 2.50
C ILE A 94 -12.30 26.52 1.92
N ILE A 95 -11.25 26.66 2.73
CA ILE A 95 -9.95 27.21 2.34
C ILE A 95 -9.10 26.02 1.87
N ALA A 96 -8.89 25.93 0.55
CA ALA A 96 -8.14 24.87 -0.07
C ALA A 96 -6.76 25.32 -0.52
N ALA A 97 -5.74 24.47 -0.35
CA ALA A 97 -4.44 24.67 -0.95
C ALA A 97 -4.47 24.39 -2.46
N LYS A 98 -3.51 24.95 -3.21
CA LYS A 98 -3.35 24.67 -4.64
C LYS A 98 -2.93 23.21 -4.89
N SER A 99 -2.11 22.64 -4.00
CA SER A 99 -1.58 21.27 -4.05
C SER A 99 -1.49 20.66 -2.65
N GLY A 100 -1.30 19.36 -2.58
CA GLY A 100 -1.16 18.60 -1.34
C GLY A 100 -2.31 17.62 -1.11
N GLY A 101 -2.17 16.81 -0.08
CA GLY A 101 -3.10 15.75 0.31
C GLY A 101 -3.71 15.96 1.70
N PRO A 102 -4.59 15.09 2.15
CA PRO A 102 -5.19 15.11 3.48
C PRO A 102 -4.15 14.86 4.57
N SER A 103 -4.45 15.22 5.82
CA SER A 103 -3.67 14.80 6.98
C SER A 103 -4.01 13.37 7.39
N GLN A 104 -3.01 12.62 7.88
CA GLN A 104 -3.22 11.29 8.46
C GLN A 104 -4.10 11.35 9.72
N ASP A 105 -4.03 12.45 10.48
CA ASP A 105 -4.83 12.69 11.69
C ASP A 105 -6.34 12.58 11.42
N TRP A 106 -6.78 12.86 10.18
CA TRP A 106 -8.20 12.79 9.82
C TRP A 106 -8.74 11.35 9.76
N MET A 107 -7.87 10.35 9.80
CA MET A 107 -8.27 8.94 9.92
C MET A 107 -8.60 8.55 11.36
N ASN A 108 -8.05 9.27 12.35
CA ASN A 108 -8.29 9.00 13.75
C ASN A 108 -9.62 9.65 14.20
N PRO A 109 -10.64 8.86 14.61
CA PRO A 109 -11.93 9.38 15.04
C PRO A 109 -11.83 10.19 16.35
N GLU A 110 -10.85 9.89 17.22
CA GLU A 110 -10.68 10.55 18.51
C GLU A 110 -10.26 12.02 18.38
N LEU A 111 -9.53 12.35 17.31
CA LEU A 111 -9.09 13.73 17.07
C LEU A 111 -10.23 14.62 16.53
N GLY A 112 -11.36 14.05 16.16
CA GLY A 112 -12.57 14.76 15.79
C GLY A 112 -12.51 15.59 14.51
N PHE A 113 -11.52 15.38 13.62
CA PHE A 113 -11.41 16.08 12.32
C PHE A 113 -12.42 15.58 11.30
N ALA A 114 -12.70 14.28 11.25
CA ALA A 114 -13.66 13.66 10.36
C ALA A 114 -14.62 12.77 11.17
N ALA A 115 -15.84 13.25 11.37
CA ALA A 115 -16.87 12.53 12.10
C ALA A 115 -17.40 11.35 11.28
N MET A 116 -17.56 11.55 9.95
CA MET A 116 -18.13 10.55 9.05
C MET A 116 -17.14 9.44 8.72
N ALA A 117 -17.55 8.18 8.87
CA ALA A 117 -16.75 7.01 8.45
C ALA A 117 -16.41 7.04 6.95
N ARG A 118 -17.32 7.56 6.12
CA ARG A 118 -17.13 7.73 4.68
C ARG A 118 -15.97 8.68 4.35
N THR A 119 -15.86 9.78 5.09
CA THR A 119 -14.75 10.75 4.95
C THR A 119 -13.42 10.07 5.30
N ARG A 120 -13.35 9.40 6.45
CA ARG A 120 -12.16 8.65 6.87
C ARG A 120 -11.77 7.56 5.86
N GLY A 121 -12.76 6.89 5.26
CA GLY A 121 -12.55 5.92 4.18
C GLY A 121 -11.87 6.54 2.95
N LYS A 122 -12.36 7.72 2.48
CA LYS A 122 -11.74 8.45 1.36
C LYS A 122 -10.30 8.90 1.67
N VAL A 123 -10.03 9.35 2.90
CA VAL A 123 -8.68 9.70 3.35
C VAL A 123 -7.76 8.48 3.33
N ARG A 124 -8.23 7.34 3.86
CA ARG A 124 -7.47 6.07 3.83
C ARG A 124 -7.17 5.62 2.41
N THR A 125 -8.15 5.69 1.52
CA THR A 125 -7.95 5.33 0.09
C THR A 125 -6.86 6.19 -0.55
N TRP A 126 -6.83 7.50 -0.24
CA TRP A 126 -5.80 8.39 -0.76
C TRP A 126 -4.40 7.99 -0.29
N PHE A 127 -4.22 7.68 1.01
CA PHE A 127 -2.93 7.23 1.53
C PHE A 127 -2.52 5.86 0.97
N ASN A 128 -3.46 4.93 0.80
CA ASN A 128 -3.18 3.64 0.19
C ASN A 128 -2.71 3.81 -1.28
N GLN A 129 -3.34 4.71 -2.03
CA GLN A 129 -2.91 5.02 -3.40
C GLN A 129 -1.52 5.66 -3.44
N LEU A 130 -1.24 6.61 -2.53
CA LEU A 130 0.08 7.23 -2.42
C LEU A 130 1.16 6.18 -2.12
N HIS A 131 0.94 5.34 -1.12
CA HIS A 131 1.86 4.27 -0.75
C HIS A 131 2.08 3.27 -1.89
N LEU A 132 1.01 2.92 -2.63
CA LEU A 132 1.11 2.06 -3.80
C LEU A 132 2.00 2.71 -4.89
N GLN A 133 1.80 3.99 -5.17
CA GLN A 133 2.63 4.73 -6.14
C GLN A 133 4.09 4.81 -5.72
N GLU A 134 4.37 5.03 -4.43
CA GLU A 134 5.72 5.03 -3.89
C GLU A 134 6.39 3.65 -4.03
N GLN A 135 5.65 2.56 -3.80
CA GLN A 135 6.16 1.20 -4.02
C GLN A 135 6.45 0.95 -5.50
N ILE A 136 5.55 1.33 -6.41
CA ILE A 136 5.77 1.18 -7.86
C ILE A 136 7.00 1.98 -8.29
N ALA A 137 7.15 3.23 -7.82
CA ALA A 137 8.32 4.05 -8.15
C ALA A 137 9.63 3.39 -7.67
N ARG A 138 9.66 2.89 -6.43
CA ARG A 138 10.82 2.16 -5.89
C ARG A 138 11.15 0.92 -6.72
N GLY A 139 10.16 0.09 -7.04
CA GLY A 139 10.38 -1.10 -7.86
C GLY A 139 10.84 -0.75 -9.28
N ARG A 140 10.40 0.39 -9.81
CA ARG A 140 10.88 0.89 -11.11
C ARG A 140 12.35 1.30 -11.06
N ASP A 141 12.77 2.03 -10.02
CA ASP A 141 14.16 2.42 -9.81
C ASP A 141 15.06 1.18 -9.63
N GLU A 142 14.59 0.17 -8.90
CA GLU A 142 15.28 -1.12 -8.73
C GLU A 142 15.43 -1.86 -10.06
N LEU A 143 14.34 -1.91 -10.87
CA LEU A 143 14.35 -2.51 -12.20
C LEU A 143 15.29 -1.79 -13.15
N ASP A 144 15.27 -0.46 -13.20
CA ASP A 144 16.13 0.35 -14.05
C ASP A 144 17.60 0.17 -13.67
N THR A 145 17.90 0.06 -12.37
CA THR A 145 19.25 -0.24 -11.86
C THR A 145 19.71 -1.61 -12.33
N GLU A 146 18.86 -2.63 -12.28
CA GLU A 146 19.20 -3.97 -12.73
C GLU A 146 19.37 -4.04 -14.24
N LEU A 147 18.53 -3.40 -15.01
CA LEU A 147 18.66 -3.29 -16.47
C LEU A 147 19.95 -2.56 -16.87
N ALA A 148 20.33 -1.51 -16.13
CA ALA A 148 21.61 -0.81 -16.34
C ALA A 148 22.80 -1.73 -16.04
N ARG A 149 22.74 -2.53 -14.96
CA ARG A 149 23.75 -3.55 -14.61
C ARG A 149 23.94 -4.56 -15.74
N LEU A 150 22.85 -4.96 -16.40
CA LEU A 150 22.84 -5.88 -17.53
C LEU A 150 23.22 -5.22 -18.87
N GLY A 151 23.47 -3.89 -18.89
CA GLY A 151 23.77 -3.13 -20.11
C GLY A 151 22.60 -3.02 -21.08
N LYS A 152 21.36 -3.13 -20.59
CA LYS A 152 20.11 -3.16 -21.36
C LYS A 152 19.14 -2.05 -20.93
N SER A 153 19.62 -0.87 -20.59
CA SER A 153 18.82 0.27 -20.10
C SER A 153 17.71 0.73 -21.06
N THR A 154 17.75 0.35 -22.33
CA THR A 154 16.70 0.65 -23.32
C THR A 154 15.75 -0.52 -23.56
N TYR A 155 15.70 -1.52 -22.68
CA TYR A 155 14.81 -2.68 -22.86
C TYR A 155 13.35 -2.27 -22.72
N ASN A 156 12.47 -2.87 -23.54
CA ASN A 156 11.04 -2.57 -23.47
C ASN A 156 10.42 -3.22 -22.25
N LEU A 157 10.00 -2.39 -21.26
CA LEU A 157 9.41 -2.83 -20.00
C LEU A 157 8.08 -3.56 -20.16
N GLU A 158 7.28 -3.19 -21.19
CA GLU A 158 6.02 -3.89 -21.48
C GLU A 158 6.25 -5.32 -21.96
N SER A 159 7.29 -5.51 -22.81
CA SER A 159 7.68 -6.84 -23.25
C SER A 159 8.21 -7.68 -22.10
N LEU A 160 8.96 -7.08 -21.18
CA LEU A 160 9.46 -7.73 -19.99
C LEU A 160 8.32 -8.18 -19.08
N ALA A 161 7.36 -7.28 -18.80
CA ALA A 161 6.20 -7.58 -17.97
C ALA A 161 5.41 -8.76 -18.54
N LYS A 162 5.08 -8.72 -19.84
CA LYS A 162 4.36 -9.81 -20.52
C LYS A 162 5.10 -11.15 -20.49
N THR A 163 6.41 -11.12 -20.67
CA THR A 163 7.23 -12.34 -20.67
C THR A 163 7.32 -12.97 -19.27
N LEU A 164 7.30 -12.14 -18.23
CA LEU A 164 7.26 -12.57 -16.83
C LEU A 164 5.84 -12.89 -16.34
N GLY A 165 4.80 -12.71 -17.18
CA GLY A 165 3.41 -13.08 -16.89
C GLY A 165 2.61 -11.99 -16.18
N PHE A 166 3.02 -10.71 -16.25
CA PHE A 166 2.31 -9.57 -15.68
C PHE A 166 1.45 -8.86 -16.73
N GLU A 167 0.28 -8.37 -16.30
CA GLU A 167 -0.62 -7.60 -17.16
C GLU A 167 -0.12 -6.18 -17.41
N SER A 168 0.56 -5.58 -16.42
CA SER A 168 1.09 -4.21 -16.53
C SER A 168 2.54 -4.10 -16.02
N VAL A 169 3.20 -3.02 -16.43
CA VAL A 169 4.54 -2.66 -15.92
C VAL A 169 4.47 -2.30 -14.45
N ASP A 170 3.37 -1.69 -14.02
CA ASP A 170 3.18 -1.28 -12.63
C ASP A 170 3.06 -2.50 -11.69
N ASP A 171 2.39 -3.58 -12.14
CA ASP A 171 2.31 -4.83 -11.39
C ASP A 171 3.68 -5.50 -11.26
N LEU A 172 4.47 -5.49 -12.34
CA LEU A 172 5.85 -5.97 -12.31
C LEU A 172 6.69 -5.16 -11.30
N CYS A 173 6.64 -3.82 -11.38
CA CYS A 173 7.38 -2.95 -10.45
C CYS A 173 6.94 -3.16 -9.00
N LEU A 174 5.63 -3.32 -8.75
CA LEU A 174 5.09 -3.59 -7.42
C LEU A 174 5.64 -4.91 -6.85
N THR A 175 5.71 -5.95 -7.68
CA THR A 175 6.20 -7.27 -7.29
C THR A 175 7.71 -7.26 -7.04
N ILE A 176 8.47 -6.47 -7.82
CA ILE A 176 9.90 -6.22 -7.58
C ILE A 176 10.10 -5.50 -6.24
N ALA A 177 9.33 -4.43 -5.98
CA ALA A 177 9.40 -3.67 -4.72
C ALA A 177 9.08 -4.51 -3.46
N LYS A 178 8.41 -5.66 -3.64
CA LYS A 178 8.11 -6.63 -2.58
C LYS A 178 9.13 -7.78 -2.50
N ASP A 179 10.19 -7.75 -3.30
CA ASP A 179 11.19 -8.82 -3.40
C ASP A 179 10.61 -10.20 -3.80
N GLU A 180 9.46 -10.22 -4.49
CA GLU A 180 8.80 -11.47 -4.92
C GLU A 180 9.41 -12.02 -6.23
N ILE A 181 10.17 -11.19 -6.97
CA ILE A 181 10.88 -11.59 -8.19
C ILE A 181 12.38 -11.50 -7.95
N SER A 182 13.09 -12.58 -8.30
CA SER A 182 14.55 -12.58 -8.22
C SER A 182 15.18 -11.89 -9.44
N ASN A 183 16.32 -11.22 -9.23
CA ASN A 183 17.11 -10.60 -10.29
C ASN A 183 17.50 -11.60 -11.39
N ARG A 184 17.66 -12.89 -11.03
CA ARG A 184 17.93 -13.97 -11.99
C ARG A 184 16.78 -14.19 -12.98
N ALA A 185 15.52 -14.00 -12.55
CA ALA A 185 14.37 -14.15 -13.43
C ALA A 185 14.35 -13.02 -14.47
N ILE A 186 14.69 -11.79 -14.05
CA ILE A 186 14.83 -10.64 -14.94
C ILE A 186 15.98 -10.87 -15.90
N GLU A 187 17.14 -11.28 -15.42
CA GLU A 187 18.32 -11.57 -16.24
C GLU A 187 18.05 -12.64 -17.29
N ALA A 188 17.35 -13.73 -16.94
CA ALA A 188 17.01 -14.82 -17.84
C ALA A 188 16.17 -14.38 -19.05
N VAL A 189 15.32 -13.35 -18.86
CA VAL A 189 14.47 -12.79 -19.92
C VAL A 189 15.22 -11.73 -20.74
N VAL A 190 15.98 -10.86 -20.08
CA VAL A 190 16.67 -9.71 -20.69
C VAL A 190 17.91 -10.14 -21.46
N VAL A 191 18.65 -11.14 -20.92
CA VAL A 191 19.80 -11.76 -21.56
C VAL A 191 19.38 -13.17 -21.98
N PRO A 192 18.78 -13.35 -23.18
CA PRO A 192 18.46 -14.67 -23.64
C PRO A 192 19.79 -15.43 -23.67
N GLN A 193 19.87 -16.48 -22.84
CA GLN A 193 20.98 -17.41 -22.92
C GLN A 193 20.96 -17.92 -24.36
N THR A 194 21.86 -17.39 -25.18
CA THR A 194 22.26 -18.09 -26.37
C THR A 194 22.58 -19.49 -25.89
N GLN A 195 21.65 -20.43 -26.16
CA GLN A 195 21.97 -21.84 -26.01
C GLN A 195 23.36 -21.98 -26.62
N LYS A 196 24.35 -22.22 -25.80
CA LYS A 196 25.58 -22.84 -26.30
C LYS A 196 25.08 -24.09 -26.99
N LYS A 197 24.86 -23.97 -28.34
CA LYS A 197 24.91 -25.12 -29.19
C LYS A 197 26.18 -25.82 -28.76
N ALA A 198 26.02 -26.99 -28.16
CA ALA A 198 27.11 -27.88 -27.97
C ALA A 198 27.84 -27.92 -29.32
N ALA A 199 28.94 -27.18 -29.39
CA ALA A 199 29.84 -27.32 -30.50
C ALA A 199 30.23 -28.77 -30.47
N ASP A 200 30.03 -29.42 -31.57
CA ASP A 200 30.46 -30.74 -31.93
C ASP A 200 31.94 -30.86 -31.53
N GLU A 201 32.22 -31.28 -30.29
CA GLU A 201 33.53 -31.71 -29.91
C GLU A 201 33.70 -33.14 -30.47
N PRO A 202 34.76 -33.42 -31.21
CA PRO A 202 34.97 -34.73 -31.77
C PRO A 202 35.01 -35.76 -30.62
N VAL A 203 34.08 -36.70 -30.67
CA VAL A 203 33.97 -37.82 -29.71
C VAL A 203 35.25 -38.62 -29.79
N ILE A 204 36.16 -38.37 -28.88
CA ILE A 204 37.29 -39.27 -28.58
C ILE A 204 36.67 -40.49 -27.85
N PRO A 205 36.78 -41.70 -28.36
CA PRO A 205 36.22 -42.87 -27.71
C PRO A 205 36.94 -43.13 -26.38
N VAL A 206 36.32 -42.70 -25.30
CA VAL A 206 36.77 -43.01 -23.94
C VAL A 206 36.25 -44.41 -23.62
N LYS A 207 37.19 -45.33 -23.32
CA LYS A 207 36.89 -46.66 -22.78
C LYS A 207 35.97 -46.55 -21.58
N PRO A 208 34.98 -47.46 -21.42
CA PRO A 208 34.06 -47.42 -20.27
C PRO A 208 34.87 -47.53 -18.97
N ALA A 209 34.88 -46.43 -18.23
CA ALA A 209 35.40 -46.42 -16.88
C ALA A 209 34.43 -47.22 -15.97
N GLN A 210 34.98 -48.16 -15.22
CA GLN A 210 34.25 -48.90 -14.20
C GLN A 210 33.58 -47.94 -13.21
N PRO A 211 32.41 -48.27 -12.67
CA PRO A 211 31.69 -47.39 -11.73
C PRO A 211 32.57 -47.19 -10.48
N ARG A 212 33.11 -46.00 -10.36
CA ARG A 212 33.69 -45.54 -9.10
C ARG A 212 32.54 -45.38 -8.11
N ALA A 213 32.64 -46.08 -6.99
CA ALA A 213 31.75 -45.95 -5.87
C ALA A 213 31.56 -44.45 -5.56
N HIS A 214 30.33 -44.02 -5.50
CA HIS A 214 29.97 -42.73 -4.95
C HIS A 214 30.54 -42.63 -3.56
N HIS A 215 31.58 -41.85 -3.37
CA HIS A 215 31.90 -41.33 -2.05
C HIS A 215 30.75 -40.42 -1.68
N ASP A 216 29.89 -40.95 -0.87
CA ASP A 216 28.86 -40.21 -0.14
C ASP A 216 29.60 -39.11 0.65
N ASN A 217 29.51 -37.88 0.17
CA ASN A 217 29.94 -36.71 0.93
C ASN A 217 29.09 -36.70 2.18
N GLY A 218 29.65 -37.11 3.31
CA GLY A 218 28.99 -37.37 4.58
C GLY A 218 27.99 -36.33 4.98
N GLN A 219 26.80 -36.47 4.42
CA GLN A 219 25.62 -35.72 4.89
C GLN A 219 25.19 -36.39 6.19
N ILE A 220 25.40 -35.69 7.28
CA ILE A 220 24.88 -36.10 8.59
C ILE A 220 23.37 -35.93 8.55
N LEU A 221 22.66 -37.05 8.49
CA LEU A 221 21.19 -37.09 8.57
C LEU A 221 20.75 -36.86 10.02
N VAL A 222 20.15 -35.71 10.29
CA VAL A 222 19.49 -35.46 11.57
C VAL A 222 18.07 -36.02 11.48
N ALA A 223 17.80 -37.08 12.24
CA ALA A 223 16.49 -37.73 12.29
C ALA A 223 15.43 -36.71 12.80
N GLY A 224 14.43 -36.41 11.97
CA GLY A 224 13.21 -35.68 12.38
C GLY A 224 13.06 -34.27 11.87
N VAL A 225 14.01 -33.68 11.11
CA VAL A 225 13.83 -32.32 10.53
C VAL A 225 14.34 -32.31 9.10
N GLY A 226 13.47 -32.01 8.14
CA GLY A 226 13.83 -31.90 6.73
C GLY A 226 14.85 -30.77 6.50
N SER A 227 15.91 -31.08 5.76
CA SER A 227 16.94 -30.17 5.19
C SER A 227 17.41 -29.02 6.09
N LEU A 228 17.99 -29.29 7.25
CA LEU A 228 18.79 -28.31 7.98
C LEU A 228 20.19 -28.24 7.36
N LEU A 229 20.65 -27.02 7.04
CA LEU A 229 22.03 -26.79 6.63
C LEU A 229 22.96 -27.11 7.80
N THR A 230 23.75 -28.15 7.65
CA THR A 230 24.74 -28.56 8.65
C THR A 230 26.15 -28.16 8.19
N GLN A 231 26.97 -27.63 9.10
CA GLN A 231 28.36 -27.24 8.84
C GLN A 231 29.27 -27.82 9.90
N LEU A 232 30.36 -28.51 9.50
CA LEU A 232 31.38 -28.99 10.42
C LEU A 232 32.17 -27.82 11.00
N ALA A 233 32.38 -27.84 12.31
CA ALA A 233 33.11 -26.79 13.01
C ALA A 233 34.60 -26.82 12.64
N LYS A 234 35.15 -25.63 12.35
CA LYS A 234 36.57 -25.48 11.98
C LYS A 234 37.55 -25.58 13.17
N CYS A 235 37.05 -25.50 14.40
CA CYS A 235 37.86 -25.54 15.62
C CYS A 235 38.30 -26.94 16.00
N CYS A 236 37.46 -27.97 15.74
CA CYS A 236 37.70 -29.34 16.18
C CYS A 236 37.69 -30.38 15.04
N HIS A 237 37.29 -29.99 13.82
CA HIS A 237 37.29 -30.84 12.62
C HIS A 237 36.79 -32.28 12.89
N PRO A 238 35.47 -32.42 13.28
CA PRO A 238 34.96 -33.75 13.62
C PRO A 238 35.00 -34.70 12.42
N VAL A 239 35.50 -35.94 12.65
CA VAL A 239 35.55 -36.99 11.63
C VAL A 239 35.06 -38.31 12.25
N PRO A 240 34.40 -39.19 11.48
CA PRO A 240 34.04 -40.52 12.00
C PRO A 240 35.27 -41.27 12.48
N PRO A 241 35.25 -41.88 13.67
CA PRO A 241 34.13 -42.22 14.55
C PRO A 241 33.93 -41.28 15.75
N ASP A 242 34.29 -39.99 15.65
CA ASP A 242 34.16 -39.05 16.76
C ASP A 242 32.67 -38.89 17.19
N GLU A 243 32.45 -38.78 18.50
CA GLU A 243 31.16 -38.40 19.05
C GLU A 243 30.93 -36.90 18.81
N ILE A 244 29.76 -36.55 18.26
CA ILE A 244 29.46 -35.19 17.81
C ILE A 244 28.30 -34.59 18.55
N VAL A 245 28.30 -33.24 18.70
CA VAL A 245 27.24 -32.43 19.24
C VAL A 245 26.94 -31.26 18.28
N GLY A 246 25.66 -30.98 18.06
CA GLY A 246 25.20 -29.91 17.16
C GLY A 246 24.73 -28.67 17.92
N PHE A 247 25.25 -27.50 17.56
CA PHE A 247 24.79 -26.20 18.07
C PHE A 247 24.05 -25.43 17.00
N VAL A 248 22.80 -25.02 17.29
CA VAL A 248 21.98 -24.22 16.39
C VAL A 248 22.49 -22.78 16.39
N THR A 249 22.91 -22.28 15.24
CA THR A 249 23.37 -20.90 15.05
C THR A 249 22.33 -20.08 14.27
N ARG A 250 22.02 -18.86 14.77
CA ARG A 250 21.07 -17.96 14.08
C ARG A 250 21.59 -17.60 12.67
N GLY A 251 20.84 -17.96 11.65
CA GLY A 251 21.11 -17.60 10.24
C GLY A 251 22.14 -18.47 9.49
N ARG A 252 22.79 -19.48 10.14
CA ARG A 252 23.79 -20.32 9.48
C ARG A 252 23.53 -21.83 9.59
N GLY A 253 22.40 -22.23 10.21
CA GLY A 253 22.07 -23.64 10.42
C GLY A 253 22.72 -24.25 11.67
N VAL A 254 23.06 -25.53 11.61
CA VAL A 254 23.62 -26.28 12.73
C VAL A 254 25.14 -26.46 12.55
N SER A 255 25.91 -25.98 13.50
CA SER A 255 27.38 -26.23 13.58
C SER A 255 27.64 -27.49 14.37
N ILE A 256 28.36 -28.44 13.79
CA ILE A 256 28.66 -29.75 14.38
C ILE A 256 30.07 -29.74 14.95
N HIS A 257 30.19 -29.98 16.25
CA HIS A 257 31.43 -30.07 16.98
C HIS A 257 31.64 -31.49 17.53
N ARG A 258 32.87 -31.83 17.90
CA ARG A 258 33.15 -33.01 18.74
C ARG A 258 32.66 -32.74 20.16
N THR A 259 32.24 -33.77 20.86
CA THR A 259 31.72 -33.65 22.25
C THR A 259 32.79 -33.15 23.24
N ASP A 260 34.06 -33.32 22.93
CA ASP A 260 35.22 -32.88 23.72
C ASP A 260 35.74 -31.47 23.31
N CYS A 261 35.07 -30.79 22.40
CA CYS A 261 35.43 -29.44 21.97
C CYS A 261 35.00 -28.37 23.01
N VAL A 262 35.95 -27.72 23.64
CA VAL A 262 35.75 -26.64 24.63
C VAL A 262 35.66 -25.28 23.95
#